data_f27795c8cbf3a94bd65e66a3c3c2701f
#
_entry.id   f27795c8cbf3a94bd65e66a3c3c2701f
#
_cell.length_a   1.000
_cell.length_b   1.000
_cell.length_c   1.000
_cell.angle_alpha   90.00
_cell.angle_beta   90.00
_cell.angle_gamma   90.00
#
_symmetry.space_group_name_H-M   'P 1'
#
loop_
_entity.id
_entity.type
_entity.pdbx_description
1 polymer ?
#
loop_
_entity_poly.entity_id
_entity_poly.type
_entity_poly.pdbx_seq_one_letter_code
_entity_poly.pdbx_strand_id
1 'polypeptide(L)'
;MTSPISFFVTGTDTGVGKTHISSALLLAIRRRALKAYGYKPVASGCERRGEEWISDDAEKLRAYSTTPTPDLALMNPIALPEPIAPHLAAAHAGREIELPPLLAAHQALSLGAHAIVV
;
A
#
# COMPACT_ATOMS: atom_id res chain seq x y z
N MET A 1 -22.00 13.07 -0.54
CA MET A 1 -21.03 11.93 -0.61
C MET A 1 -20.29 11.79 0.69
N THR A 2 -20.30 10.59 1.22
CA THR A 2 -19.53 10.30 2.43
C THR A 2 -18.06 10.12 2.08
N SER A 3 -17.18 10.67 2.92
CA SER A 3 -15.74 10.44 2.80
C SER A 3 -15.42 8.97 3.06
N PRO A 4 -14.41 8.40 2.39
CA PRO A 4 -14.00 7.04 2.67
C PRO A 4 -13.44 6.90 4.09
N ILE A 5 -13.62 5.73 4.66
CA ILE A 5 -13.04 5.38 5.96
C ILE A 5 -11.64 4.83 5.71
N SER A 6 -10.66 5.30 6.48
CA SER A 6 -9.30 4.76 6.42
C SER A 6 -9.05 3.89 7.64
N PHE A 7 -8.49 2.71 7.39
CA PHE A 7 -8.01 1.80 8.43
C PHE A 7 -6.51 1.76 8.40
N PHE A 8 -5.87 1.93 9.53
CA PHE A 8 -4.43 1.87 9.65
C PHE A 8 -4.03 0.60 10.38
N VAL A 9 -3.39 -0.32 9.67
CA VAL A 9 -2.94 -1.59 10.25
C VAL A 9 -1.48 -1.47 10.65
N THR A 10 -1.20 -1.69 11.92
CA THR A 10 0.14 -1.57 12.48
C THR A 10 0.52 -2.81 13.28
N GLY A 11 1.81 -3.03 13.45
CA GLY A 11 2.36 -4.12 14.25
C GLY A 11 3.79 -3.82 14.63
N THR A 12 4.24 -4.43 15.70
CA THR A 12 5.56 -4.16 16.29
C THR A 12 6.70 -4.87 15.58
N ASP A 13 6.41 -5.98 14.86
CA ASP A 13 7.42 -6.77 14.18
C ASP A 13 7.13 -6.92 12.69
N THR A 14 8.19 -7.01 11.90
CA THR A 14 8.08 -7.35 10.49
C THR A 14 7.60 -8.79 10.35
N GLY A 15 6.63 -9.03 9.50
CA GLY A 15 6.18 -10.39 9.21
C GLY A 15 5.20 -10.99 10.20
N VAL A 16 4.69 -10.22 11.17
CA VAL A 16 3.69 -10.74 12.13
C VAL A 16 2.26 -10.76 11.58
N GLY A 17 2.10 -10.78 10.28
CA GLY A 17 0.79 -10.95 9.67
C GLY A 17 0.03 -9.67 9.40
N LYS A 18 0.67 -8.50 9.40
CA LYS A 18 0.02 -7.23 9.03
C LYS A 18 -0.62 -7.30 7.65
N THR A 19 0.12 -7.81 6.67
CA THR A 19 -0.38 -7.96 5.30
C THR A 19 -1.52 -8.98 5.26
N HIS A 20 -1.43 -10.05 6.03
CA HIS A 20 -2.47 -11.05 6.11
C HIS A 20 -3.77 -10.46 6.67
N ILE A 21 -3.68 -9.70 7.77
CA ILE A 21 -4.83 -9.03 8.38
C ILE A 21 -5.42 -7.99 7.44
N SER A 22 -4.56 -7.20 6.80
CA SER A 22 -4.99 -6.17 5.82
C SER A 22 -5.73 -6.81 4.65
N SER A 23 -5.22 -7.93 4.13
CA SER A 23 -5.85 -8.67 3.04
C SER A 23 -7.22 -9.21 3.46
N ALA A 24 -7.32 -9.77 4.66
CA ALA A 24 -8.58 -10.27 5.20
C ALA A 24 -9.61 -9.14 5.37
N LEU A 25 -9.17 -7.96 5.84
CA LEU A 25 -10.03 -6.80 5.98
C LEU A 25 -10.54 -6.31 4.63
N LEU A 26 -9.68 -6.23 3.63
CA LEU A 26 -10.07 -5.87 2.26
C LEU A 26 -11.14 -6.83 1.71
N LEU A 27 -10.92 -8.12 1.90
CA LEU A 27 -11.86 -9.15 1.44
C LEU A 27 -13.21 -9.02 2.16
N ALA A 28 -13.21 -8.79 3.47
CA ALA A 28 -14.42 -8.61 4.25
C ALA A 28 -15.23 -7.40 3.78
N ILE A 29 -14.56 -6.28 3.46
CA ILE A 29 -15.21 -5.07 2.96
C ILE A 29 -15.80 -5.33 1.56
N ARG A 30 -15.06 -6.02 0.69
CA ARG A 30 -15.53 -6.37 -0.65
C ARG A 30 -16.81 -7.22 -0.61
N ARG A 31 -16.89 -8.14 0.35
CA ARG A 31 -18.07 -9.01 0.52
C ARG A 31 -19.33 -8.24 0.89
N ARG A 32 -19.18 -7.01 1.35
CA ARG A 32 -20.30 -6.11 1.63
C ARG A 32 -20.67 -5.22 0.45
N ALA A 33 -20.15 -5.52 -0.75
CA ALA A 33 -20.34 -4.75 -1.98
C ALA A 33 -19.81 -3.30 -1.86
N LEU A 34 -18.81 -3.08 -1.04
CA LEU A 34 -18.13 -1.81 -0.88
C LEU A 34 -16.79 -1.84 -1.60
N LYS A 35 -16.36 -0.68 -2.09
CA LYS A 35 -15.06 -0.54 -2.75
C LYS A 35 -13.97 -0.28 -1.73
N ALA A 36 -12.99 -1.17 -1.67
CA ALA A 36 -11.86 -1.07 -0.75
C ALA A 36 -10.55 -1.26 -1.49
N TYR A 37 -9.58 -0.40 -1.20
CA TYR A 37 -8.24 -0.47 -1.78
C TYR A 37 -7.21 -0.50 -0.68
N GLY A 38 -6.15 -1.30 -0.89
CA GLY A 38 -4.98 -1.28 -0.03
C GLY A 38 -4.06 -0.11 -0.38
N TYR A 39 -3.35 0.40 0.61
CA TYR A 39 -2.36 1.45 0.41
C TYR A 39 -1.13 1.18 1.27
N LYS A 40 0.00 0.99 0.61
CA LYS A 40 1.30 0.82 1.25
C LYS A 40 2.20 1.94 0.72
N PRO A 41 2.27 3.08 1.43
CA PRO A 41 2.96 4.26 0.92
C PRO A 41 4.43 4.01 0.64
N VAL A 42 5.11 3.31 1.55
CA VAL A 42 6.54 3.00 1.41
C VAL A 42 6.74 1.52 1.66
N ALA A 43 7.46 0.85 0.76
CA ALA A 43 7.86 -0.54 0.90
C ALA A 43 9.36 -0.67 0.77
N SER A 44 9.99 -1.47 1.63
CA SER A 44 11.40 -1.85 1.52
C SER A 44 11.51 -3.35 1.23
N GLY A 45 12.69 -3.82 0.83
CA GLY A 45 12.90 -5.22 0.49
C GLY A 45 12.17 -5.65 -0.79
N CYS A 46 12.02 -4.74 -1.75
CA CYS A 46 11.32 -5.02 -2.99
C CYS A 46 12.18 -5.82 -3.96
N GLU A 47 11.52 -6.63 -4.80
CA GLU A 47 12.17 -7.38 -5.86
C GLU A 47 12.21 -6.58 -7.15
N ARG A 48 13.27 -6.74 -7.93
CA ARG A 48 13.37 -6.11 -9.24
C ARG A 48 12.68 -6.98 -10.29
N ARG A 49 11.72 -6.37 -11.01
CA ARG A 49 11.05 -6.98 -12.16
C ARG A 49 11.16 -6.01 -13.34
N GLY A 50 12.01 -6.36 -14.31
CA GLY A 50 12.33 -5.43 -15.37
C GLY A 50 13.06 -4.21 -14.81
N GLU A 51 12.52 -3.02 -15.04
CA GLU A 51 13.07 -1.77 -14.54
C GLU A 51 12.40 -1.29 -13.24
N GLU A 52 11.45 -2.06 -12.73
CA GLU A 52 10.66 -1.66 -11.56
C GLU A 52 11.04 -2.46 -10.32
N TRP A 53 10.93 -1.80 -9.16
CA TRP A 53 11.01 -2.45 -7.86
C TRP A 53 9.58 -2.75 -7.39
N ILE A 54 9.30 -4.01 -7.10
CA ILE A 54 7.95 -4.48 -6.77
C ILE A 54 7.92 -5.04 -5.35
N SER A 55 6.98 -4.55 -4.55
CA SER A 55 6.72 -5.06 -3.21
C SER A 55 5.76 -6.24 -3.27
N ASP A 56 6.18 -7.35 -2.70
CA ASP A 56 5.31 -8.54 -2.56
C ASP A 56 4.06 -8.22 -1.73
N ASP A 57 4.23 -7.48 -0.63
CA ASP A 57 3.10 -7.05 0.20
C ASP A 57 2.12 -6.16 -0.55
N ALA A 58 2.62 -5.22 -1.35
CA ALA A 58 1.76 -4.34 -2.14
C ALA A 58 0.99 -5.13 -3.21
N GLU A 59 1.61 -6.12 -3.82
CA GLU A 59 0.93 -6.98 -4.78
C GLU A 59 -0.19 -7.79 -4.12
N LYS A 60 0.04 -8.29 -2.90
CA LYS A 60 -0.99 -9.01 -2.14
C LYS A 60 -2.16 -8.09 -1.81
N LEU A 61 -1.89 -6.88 -1.34
CA LEU A 61 -2.94 -5.90 -1.07
C LEU A 61 -3.73 -5.56 -2.32
N ARG A 62 -3.05 -5.42 -3.45
CA ARG A 62 -3.71 -5.15 -4.74
C ARG A 62 -4.62 -6.30 -5.14
N ALA A 63 -4.17 -7.55 -4.96
CA ALA A 63 -4.95 -8.73 -5.29
C ALA A 63 -6.28 -8.81 -4.53
N TYR A 64 -6.30 -8.32 -3.28
CA TYR A 64 -7.50 -8.30 -2.45
C TYR A 64 -8.30 -6.99 -2.55
N SER A 65 -7.79 -6.00 -3.26
CA SER A 65 -8.51 -4.76 -3.49
C SER A 65 -9.65 -4.95 -4.50
N THR A 66 -10.64 -4.08 -4.44
CA THR A 66 -11.81 -4.16 -5.33
C THR A 66 -11.39 -3.92 -6.79
N THR A 67 -11.93 -4.72 -7.70
CA THR A 67 -11.68 -4.57 -9.14
C THR A 67 -12.64 -3.56 -9.76
N PRO A 68 -12.22 -2.77 -10.77
CA PRO A 68 -10.86 -2.71 -11.30
C PRO A 68 -9.90 -2.12 -10.28
N THR A 69 -8.72 -2.77 -10.12
CA THR A 69 -7.74 -2.34 -9.12
C THR A 69 -6.96 -1.13 -9.61
N PRO A 70 -6.59 -0.20 -8.68
CA PRO A 70 -5.70 0.90 -9.04
C PRO A 70 -4.32 0.41 -9.47
N ASP A 71 -3.56 1.26 -10.15
CA ASP A 71 -2.18 0.96 -10.51
C ASP A 71 -1.33 0.73 -9.27
N LEU A 72 -0.40 -0.22 -9.36
CA LEU A 72 0.49 -0.53 -8.24
C LEU A 72 1.32 0.69 -7.83
N ALA A 73 1.74 1.52 -8.78
CA ALA A 73 2.46 2.75 -8.49
C ALA A 73 1.66 3.73 -7.63
N LEU A 74 0.34 3.70 -7.71
CA LEU A 74 -0.54 4.53 -6.88
C LEU A 74 -0.74 3.91 -5.49
N MET A 75 -0.86 2.60 -5.41
CA MET A 75 -1.01 1.87 -4.15
C MET A 75 0.28 1.79 -3.36
N ASN A 76 1.43 1.82 -4.04
CA ASN A 76 2.76 1.76 -3.45
C ASN A 76 3.67 2.75 -4.18
N PRO A 77 3.58 4.05 -3.87
CA PRO A 77 4.35 5.07 -4.59
C PRO A 77 5.87 5.00 -4.36
N ILE A 78 6.32 4.49 -3.22
CA ILE A 78 7.74 4.36 -2.95
C ILE A 78 8.09 2.91 -2.66
N ALA A 79 8.83 2.28 -3.60
CA ALA A 79 9.32 0.91 -3.48
C ALA A 79 10.85 0.93 -3.44
N LEU A 80 11.43 0.39 -2.38
CA LEU A 80 12.86 0.44 -2.11
C LEU A 80 13.48 -0.95 -2.11
N PRO A 81 14.70 -1.12 -2.64
CA PRO A 81 15.30 -2.44 -2.79
C PRO A 81 15.77 -3.10 -1.50
N GLU A 82 16.34 -2.35 -0.58
CA GLU A 82 16.96 -2.94 0.60
C GLU A 82 15.94 -3.27 1.71
N PRO A 83 16.01 -4.48 2.33
CA PRO A 83 15.08 -4.89 3.39
C PRO A 83 15.49 -4.32 4.75
N ILE A 84 15.63 -3.00 4.85
CA ILE A 84 16.01 -2.26 6.05
C ILE A 84 14.98 -1.18 6.32
N ALA A 85 15.17 -0.43 7.40
CA ALA A 85 14.26 0.66 7.75
C ALA A 85 14.05 1.61 6.57
N PRO A 86 12.81 2.05 6.28
CA PRO A 86 12.52 2.82 5.06
C PRO A 86 13.39 4.06 4.85
N HIS A 87 13.69 4.82 5.90
CA HIS A 87 14.54 6.00 5.78
C HIS A 87 15.98 5.67 5.37
N LEU A 88 16.50 4.53 5.85
CA LEU A 88 17.83 4.05 5.47
C LEU A 88 17.84 3.50 4.05
N ALA A 89 16.82 2.72 3.69
CA ALA A 89 16.68 2.19 2.34
C ALA A 89 16.57 3.32 1.31
N ALA A 90 15.82 4.37 1.63
CA ALA A 90 15.69 5.54 0.77
C ALA A 90 17.02 6.27 0.62
N ALA A 91 17.76 6.48 1.70
CA ALA A 91 19.07 7.13 1.66
C ALA A 91 20.05 6.33 0.77
N HIS A 92 20.09 5.01 0.91
CA HIS A 92 20.95 4.15 0.10
C HIS A 92 20.56 4.14 -1.38
N ALA A 93 19.26 4.35 -1.68
CA ALA A 93 18.77 4.44 -3.04
C ALA A 93 18.87 5.87 -3.64
N GLY A 94 19.42 6.82 -2.89
CA GLY A 94 19.52 8.22 -3.32
C GLY A 94 18.17 8.94 -3.39
N ARG A 95 17.21 8.52 -2.56
CA ARG A 95 15.86 9.08 -2.55
C ARG A 95 15.51 9.68 -1.20
N GLU A 96 14.62 10.65 -1.21
CA GLU A 96 14.01 11.19 0.00
C GLU A 96 12.55 10.78 0.06
N ILE A 97 12.08 10.44 1.26
CA ILE A 97 10.66 10.15 1.49
C ILE A 97 9.99 11.46 1.89
N GLU A 98 9.13 11.96 1.02
CA GLU A 98 8.41 13.20 1.23
C GLU A 98 6.92 12.94 1.45
N LEU A 99 6.32 13.65 2.39
CA LEU A 99 4.92 13.48 2.73
C LEU A 99 3.94 13.90 1.61
N PRO A 100 4.13 15.05 0.92
CA PRO A 100 3.15 15.50 -0.06
C PRO A 100 2.81 14.49 -1.16
N PRO A 101 3.77 13.82 -1.82
CA PRO A 101 3.45 12.80 -2.80
C PRO A 101 2.64 11.62 -2.23
N LEU A 102 2.92 11.24 -0.98
CA LEU A 102 2.21 10.15 -0.31
C LEU A 102 0.76 10.53 0.00
N LEU A 103 0.54 11.75 0.44
CA LEU A 103 -0.82 12.28 0.66
C LEU A 103 -1.59 12.39 -0.65
N ALA A 104 -0.94 12.81 -1.72
CA ALA A 104 -1.57 12.93 -3.04
C ALA A 104 -2.02 11.55 -3.55
N ALA A 105 -1.19 10.52 -3.38
CA ALA A 105 -1.54 9.16 -3.77
C ALA A 105 -2.73 8.63 -2.95
N HIS A 106 -2.74 8.86 -1.65
CA HIS A 106 -3.86 8.47 -0.78
C HIS A 106 -5.15 9.18 -1.20
N GLN A 107 -5.09 10.46 -1.50
CA GLN A 107 -6.25 11.23 -1.96
C GLN A 107 -6.78 10.70 -3.29
N ALA A 108 -5.88 10.36 -4.21
CA ALA A 108 -6.27 9.81 -5.51
C ALA A 108 -6.99 8.45 -5.34
N LEU A 109 -6.48 7.58 -4.48
CA LEU A 109 -7.14 6.32 -4.16
C LEU A 109 -8.52 6.55 -3.52
N SER A 110 -8.63 7.55 -2.67
CA SER A 110 -9.86 7.83 -1.92
C SER A 110 -11.02 8.26 -2.82
N LEU A 111 -10.74 8.82 -4.00
CA LEU A 111 -11.78 9.32 -4.90
C LEU A 111 -12.77 8.24 -5.35
N GLY A 112 -12.33 7.00 -5.48
CA GLY A 112 -13.19 5.90 -5.91
C GLY A 112 -13.52 4.89 -4.83
N ALA A 113 -13.17 5.16 -3.58
CA ALA A 113 -13.22 4.16 -2.52
C ALA A 113 -14.28 4.45 -1.45
N HIS A 114 -14.82 3.39 -0.87
CA HIS A 114 -15.58 3.46 0.38
C HIS A 114 -14.64 3.28 1.57
N ALA A 115 -13.54 2.54 1.40
CA ALA A 115 -12.55 2.32 2.44
C ALA A 115 -11.14 2.20 1.86
N ILE A 116 -10.16 2.66 2.62
CA ILE A 116 -8.73 2.51 2.34
C ILE A 116 -8.10 1.77 3.53
N VAL A 117 -7.35 0.73 3.24
CA VAL A 117 -6.59 -0.03 4.24
C VAL A 117 -5.11 0.29 4.05
N VAL A 118 -4.55 0.99 5.01
CA VAL A 118 -3.15 1.48 4.97
C VAL A 118 -2.20 0.48 5.63
#